data_0ce1fce76b6ff7db2f83cba0fd55b896
#
_entry.id   0ce1fce76b6ff7db2f83cba0fd55b896
#
_cell.length_a   1.000
_cell.length_b   1.000
_cell.length_c   1.000
_cell.angle_alpha   90.00
_cell.angle_beta   90.00
_cell.angle_gamma   90.00
#
_symmetry.space_group_name_H-M   'P 1'
#
loop_
_entity.id
_entity.type
_entity.pdbx_description
1 polymer ?
#
loop_
_entity_poly.entity_id
_entity_poly.type
_entity_poly.pdbx_seq_one_letter_code
_entity_poly.pdbx_strand_id
1 'polypeptide(L)'
;NVPGWVGDPREDLVERLKSKENFTTPLECPFITHWLHNMSHDQVLDMMKYLGMSNSAESKVKVIFVPCYLDGQDGILNLEYYDLVLGNDLSVYPSYYEPWGYTPLESVAFHVPTITTDLAGFGLWVNSLKGRYSELKDGVKVIHRSDYNYSEVADVIKDTISEFSGLPENTNK
;
A
#
# COMPACT_ATOMS: atom_id res chain seq x y z
N ASN A 1 -0.69 -21.29 4.00
CA ASN A 1 -1.85 -20.97 3.17
C ASN A 1 -3.02 -20.60 4.07
N VAL A 2 -3.38 -19.34 4.13
CA VAL A 2 -4.65 -18.90 4.70
C VAL A 2 -5.71 -19.20 3.63
N PRO A 3 -6.62 -20.16 3.82
CA PRO A 3 -7.62 -20.46 2.84
C PRO A 3 -8.45 -19.21 2.57
N GLY A 4 -8.50 -18.75 1.36
CA GLY A 4 -9.36 -17.65 0.90
C GLY A 4 -8.65 -16.36 0.49
N TRP A 5 -7.33 -16.21 0.64
CA TRP A 5 -6.62 -14.95 0.36
C TRP A 5 -5.65 -15.01 -0.80
N VAL A 6 -5.32 -16.19 -1.30
CA VAL A 6 -4.38 -16.33 -2.40
C VAL A 6 -5.11 -16.94 -3.58
N GLY A 7 -5.38 -16.10 -4.57
CA GLY A 7 -5.82 -16.54 -5.88
C GLY A 7 -4.67 -17.01 -6.72
N ASP A 8 -4.97 -17.74 -7.78
CA ASP A 8 -3.99 -18.08 -8.80
C ASP A 8 -3.56 -16.81 -9.54
N PRO A 9 -2.29 -16.71 -9.99
CA PRO A 9 -1.86 -15.60 -10.82
C PRO A 9 -2.68 -15.53 -12.10
N ARG A 10 -2.97 -14.34 -12.57
CA ARG A 10 -3.70 -14.14 -13.84
C ARG A 10 -2.84 -14.63 -15.00
N GLU A 11 -3.28 -15.67 -15.69
CA GLU A 11 -2.55 -16.29 -16.79
C GLU A 11 -2.30 -15.29 -17.93
N ASP A 12 -3.25 -14.42 -18.22
CA ASP A 12 -3.13 -13.39 -19.25
C ASP A 12 -1.98 -12.42 -18.96
N LEU A 13 -1.75 -12.07 -17.70
CA LEU A 13 -0.63 -11.24 -17.28
C LEU A 13 0.69 -12.01 -17.37
N VAL A 14 0.71 -13.26 -16.93
CA VAL A 14 1.90 -14.13 -17.02
C VAL A 14 2.35 -14.27 -18.46
N GLU A 15 1.43 -14.50 -19.39
CA GLU A 15 1.75 -14.60 -20.83
C GLU A 15 2.29 -13.29 -21.39
N ARG A 16 1.67 -12.15 -21.07
CA ARG A 16 2.13 -10.82 -21.50
C ARG A 16 3.51 -10.46 -20.96
N LEU A 17 3.80 -10.80 -19.70
CA LEU A 17 5.12 -10.62 -19.10
C LEU A 17 6.19 -11.50 -19.81
N LYS A 18 5.84 -12.75 -20.13
CA LYS A 18 6.73 -13.67 -20.86
C LYS A 18 7.00 -13.20 -22.30
N SER A 19 6.00 -12.66 -22.97
CA SER A 19 6.13 -12.14 -24.34
C SER A 19 6.90 -10.82 -24.41
N LYS A 20 7.21 -10.19 -23.27
CA LYS A 20 7.83 -8.85 -23.19
C LYS A 20 7.04 -7.79 -23.98
N GLU A 21 5.73 -7.97 -24.10
CA GLU A 21 4.85 -6.97 -24.69
C GLU A 21 4.91 -5.66 -23.89
N ASN A 22 5.08 -4.56 -24.59
CA ASN A 22 4.87 -3.26 -24.00
C ASN A 22 3.39 -3.13 -23.62
N PHE A 23 3.11 -2.85 -22.36
CA PHE A 23 1.75 -2.56 -21.89
C PHE A 23 1.27 -1.22 -22.45
N THR A 24 0.95 -1.18 -23.72
CA THR A 24 0.47 0.03 -24.42
C THR A 24 -1.03 0.23 -24.31
N THR A 25 -1.78 -0.83 -23.98
CA THR A 25 -3.21 -0.74 -23.70
C THR A 25 -3.46 -0.42 -22.24
N PRO A 26 -4.44 0.45 -21.94
CA PRO A 26 -4.86 0.67 -20.55
C PRO A 26 -5.16 -0.67 -19.87
N LEU A 27 -4.63 -0.82 -18.68
CA LEU A 27 -4.96 -1.97 -17.85
C LEU A 27 -6.41 -1.82 -17.37
N GLU A 28 -7.14 -2.93 -17.30
CA GLU A 28 -8.51 -2.92 -16.79
C GLU A 28 -8.58 -2.28 -15.40
N CYS A 29 -9.69 -1.67 -15.11
CA CYS A 29 -9.94 -1.03 -13.83
C CYS A 29 -10.67 -1.95 -12.85
N PRO A 30 -10.18 -2.11 -11.63
CA PRO A 30 -8.81 -1.86 -11.16
C PRO A 30 -7.85 -2.94 -11.64
N PHE A 31 -6.57 -2.62 -11.74
CA PHE A 31 -5.58 -3.63 -12.09
C PHE A 31 -5.34 -4.56 -10.91
N ILE A 32 -5.62 -5.85 -11.11
CA ILE A 32 -5.42 -6.89 -10.13
C ILE A 32 -4.45 -7.95 -10.68
N THR A 33 -3.50 -8.39 -9.86
CA THR A 33 -2.48 -9.35 -10.28
C THR A 33 -2.92 -10.81 -10.17
N HIS A 34 -3.76 -11.12 -9.20
CA HIS A 34 -4.21 -12.48 -8.90
C HIS A 34 -5.73 -12.54 -8.80
N TRP A 35 -6.31 -13.70 -9.11
CA TRP A 35 -7.73 -13.93 -8.97
C TRP A 35 -8.12 -14.04 -7.48
N LEU A 36 -9.18 -13.34 -7.10
CA LEU A 36 -9.79 -13.50 -5.78
C LEU A 36 -10.89 -14.57 -5.83
N HIS A 37 -11.15 -15.22 -4.71
CA HIS A 37 -12.26 -16.18 -4.63
C HIS A 37 -13.62 -15.58 -4.98
N ASN A 38 -13.84 -14.33 -4.65
CA ASN A 38 -15.09 -13.64 -4.91
C ASN A 38 -14.87 -12.30 -5.62
N MET A 39 -14.43 -12.38 -6.88
CA MET A 39 -14.18 -11.20 -7.72
C MET A 39 -15.40 -10.27 -7.86
N SER A 40 -16.61 -10.81 -7.77
CA SER A 40 -17.84 -10.04 -8.01
C SER A 40 -18.31 -9.25 -6.77
N HIS A 41 -17.75 -9.51 -5.60
CA HIS A 41 -18.18 -8.89 -4.34
C HIS A 41 -17.00 -8.53 -3.43
N ASP A 42 -15.85 -8.27 -4.00
CA ASP A 42 -14.70 -7.79 -3.23
C ASP A 42 -14.85 -6.29 -2.94
N GLN A 43 -14.83 -5.94 -1.66
CA GLN A 43 -15.05 -4.56 -1.20
C GLN A 43 -13.98 -3.58 -1.69
N VAL A 44 -12.74 -4.03 -1.84
CA VAL A 44 -11.64 -3.18 -2.33
C VAL A 44 -11.85 -2.88 -3.81
N LEU A 45 -12.14 -3.90 -4.62
CA LEU A 45 -12.42 -3.73 -6.05
C LEU A 45 -13.66 -2.88 -6.30
N ASP A 46 -14.72 -3.09 -5.53
CA ASP A 46 -15.95 -2.31 -5.65
C ASP A 46 -15.72 -0.84 -5.28
N MET A 47 -14.94 -0.57 -4.24
CA MET A 47 -14.57 0.80 -3.88
C MET A 47 -13.72 1.46 -4.95
N MET A 48 -12.73 0.77 -5.52
CA MET A 48 -11.91 1.31 -6.60
C MET A 48 -12.74 1.66 -7.84
N LYS A 49 -13.70 0.80 -8.21
CA LYS A 49 -14.66 1.07 -9.30
C LYS A 49 -15.53 2.29 -8.98
N TYR A 50 -16.07 2.35 -7.77
CA TYR A 50 -16.90 3.47 -7.32
C TYR A 50 -16.13 4.81 -7.40
N LEU A 51 -14.86 4.82 -7.03
CA LEU A 51 -13.99 5.98 -7.09
C LEU A 51 -13.47 6.30 -8.51
N GLY A 52 -13.82 5.49 -9.51
CA GLY A 52 -13.39 5.70 -10.90
C GLY A 52 -11.88 5.54 -11.13
N MET A 53 -11.22 4.70 -10.33
CA MET A 53 -9.78 4.43 -10.47
C MET A 53 -9.50 3.51 -11.67
N SER A 54 -9.53 4.08 -12.88
CA SER A 54 -9.54 3.32 -14.13
C SER A 54 -8.16 2.94 -14.67
N ASN A 55 -7.07 3.40 -14.07
CA ASN A 55 -5.73 3.21 -14.63
C ASN A 55 -5.58 3.60 -16.13
N SER A 56 -6.49 4.43 -16.63
CA SER A 56 -6.44 4.89 -18.03
C SER A 56 -5.16 5.69 -18.31
N ALA A 57 -4.83 5.94 -19.57
CA ALA A 57 -3.65 6.73 -19.93
C ALA A 57 -3.66 8.12 -19.29
N GLU A 58 -4.84 8.71 -19.15
CA GLU A 58 -5.07 10.05 -18.57
C GLU A 58 -5.07 10.04 -17.04
N SER A 59 -5.23 8.88 -16.40
CA SER A 59 -5.21 8.78 -14.93
C SER A 59 -3.83 9.12 -14.39
N LYS A 60 -3.73 10.17 -13.59
CA LYS A 60 -2.46 10.56 -12.94
C LYS A 60 -2.02 9.55 -11.88
N VAL A 61 -2.97 8.86 -11.27
CA VAL A 61 -2.73 7.83 -10.26
C VAL A 61 -2.96 6.47 -10.89
N LYS A 62 -2.03 5.55 -10.72
CA LYS A 62 -2.16 4.14 -11.10
C LYS A 62 -2.31 3.31 -9.85
N VAL A 63 -3.28 2.39 -9.84
CA VAL A 63 -3.55 1.50 -8.72
C VAL A 63 -3.30 0.07 -9.16
N ILE A 64 -2.46 -0.63 -8.43
CA ILE A 64 -2.16 -2.05 -8.62
C ILE A 64 -2.56 -2.77 -7.34
N PHE A 65 -3.51 -3.69 -7.44
CA PHE A 65 -3.94 -4.51 -6.32
C PHE A 65 -3.27 -5.88 -6.41
N VAL A 66 -2.50 -6.22 -5.39
CA VAL A 66 -1.68 -7.44 -5.31
C VAL A 66 -2.18 -8.32 -4.16
N PRO A 67 -3.27 -9.09 -4.35
CA PRO A 67 -3.90 -9.88 -3.28
C PRO A 67 -3.21 -11.24 -3.11
N CYS A 68 -1.91 -11.23 -2.82
CA CYS A 68 -1.15 -12.45 -2.54
C CYS A 68 -0.05 -12.19 -1.53
N TYR A 69 0.50 -13.25 -0.96
CA TYR A 69 1.74 -13.17 -0.21
C TYR A 69 2.92 -13.06 -1.17
N LEU A 70 3.84 -12.16 -0.85
CA LEU A 70 5.06 -11.91 -1.62
C LEU A 70 6.19 -12.75 -1.05
N ASP A 71 6.26 -13.99 -1.49
CA ASP A 71 7.25 -14.99 -1.07
C ASP A 71 8.29 -15.33 -2.17
N GLY A 72 8.33 -14.50 -3.21
CA GLY A 72 9.20 -14.71 -4.36
C GLY A 72 8.69 -15.75 -5.37
N GLN A 73 7.51 -16.34 -5.14
CA GLN A 73 6.94 -17.41 -5.99
C GLN A 73 5.48 -17.13 -6.37
N ASP A 74 5.07 -15.88 -6.34
CA ASP A 74 3.68 -15.46 -6.60
C ASP A 74 3.27 -15.61 -8.09
N GLY A 75 4.21 -15.83 -8.99
CA GLY A 75 3.98 -16.05 -10.42
C GLY A 75 3.88 -14.79 -11.28
N ILE A 76 3.80 -13.61 -10.68
CA ILE A 76 3.70 -12.31 -11.37
C ILE A 76 4.93 -11.44 -11.05
N LEU A 77 5.09 -11.05 -9.81
CA LEU A 77 6.19 -10.19 -9.36
C LEU A 77 7.45 -11.01 -9.09
N ASN A 78 7.29 -12.17 -8.47
CA ASN A 78 8.37 -13.08 -8.08
C ASN A 78 9.48 -12.39 -7.28
N LEU A 79 9.08 -11.43 -6.45
CA LEU A 79 9.92 -10.69 -5.53
C LEU A 79 9.46 -10.97 -4.09
N GLU A 80 10.42 -11.11 -3.20
CA GLU A 80 10.10 -11.19 -1.78
C GLU A 80 9.58 -9.84 -1.27
N TYR A 81 8.77 -9.87 -0.21
CA TYR A 81 8.16 -8.68 0.37
C TYR A 81 9.17 -7.57 0.64
N TYR A 82 10.33 -7.91 1.20
CA TYR A 82 11.36 -6.92 1.53
C TYR A 82 12.00 -6.27 0.31
N ASP A 83 12.15 -6.99 -0.79
CA ASP A 83 12.64 -6.43 -2.05
C ASP A 83 11.65 -5.40 -2.62
N LEU A 84 10.35 -5.68 -2.48
CA LEU A 84 9.30 -4.73 -2.88
C LEU A 84 9.24 -3.52 -1.97
N VAL A 85 9.38 -3.69 -0.66
CA VAL A 85 9.38 -2.55 0.29
C VAL A 85 10.48 -1.57 -0.03
N LEU A 86 11.70 -2.06 -0.34
CA LEU A 86 12.83 -1.22 -0.72
C LEU A 86 12.58 -0.34 -1.96
N GLY A 87 11.66 -0.75 -2.82
CA GLY A 87 11.28 0.00 -4.02
C GLY A 87 10.21 1.08 -3.78
N ASN A 88 9.68 1.21 -2.57
CA ASN A 88 8.65 2.18 -2.26
C ASN A 88 9.26 3.49 -1.76
N ASP A 89 8.65 4.61 -2.16
CA ASP A 89 9.01 5.93 -1.65
C ASP A 89 8.32 6.25 -0.32
N LEU A 90 7.14 5.69 -0.09
CA LEU A 90 6.32 5.89 1.11
C LEU A 90 5.43 4.67 1.37
N SER A 91 5.35 4.23 2.62
CA SER A 91 4.44 3.18 3.06
C SER A 91 3.30 3.72 3.91
N VAL A 92 2.09 3.17 3.73
CA VAL A 92 0.90 3.63 4.47
C VAL A 92 0.19 2.42 5.10
N TYR A 93 0.15 2.40 6.43
CA TYR A 93 -0.48 1.34 7.23
C TYR A 93 -1.56 1.94 8.13
N PRO A 94 -2.77 2.20 7.62
CA PRO A 94 -3.84 2.85 8.37
C PRO A 94 -4.54 1.85 9.29
N SER A 95 -3.77 1.21 10.19
CA SER A 95 -4.26 0.16 11.07
C SER A 95 -5.40 0.65 11.94
N TYR A 96 -6.48 -0.16 12.03
CA TYR A 96 -7.56 0.05 12.97
C TYR A 96 -7.24 -0.56 14.34
N TYR A 97 -6.64 -1.73 14.34
CA TYR A 97 -6.10 -2.39 15.53
C TYR A 97 -4.98 -3.35 15.12
N GLU A 98 -3.84 -3.19 15.75
CA GLU A 98 -2.72 -4.11 15.60
C GLU A 98 -1.91 -4.18 16.90
N PRO A 99 -1.71 -5.37 17.51
CA PRO A 99 -1.00 -5.47 18.78
C PRO A 99 0.37 -4.81 18.77
N TRP A 100 1.14 -4.97 17.69
CA TRP A 100 2.42 -4.29 17.51
C TRP A 100 2.50 -3.51 16.21
N GLY A 101 2.46 -4.15 15.05
CA GLY A 101 2.68 -3.56 13.74
C GLY A 101 4.11 -3.75 13.25
N TYR A 102 4.41 -4.97 12.82
CA TYR A 102 5.73 -5.29 12.26
C TYR A 102 5.94 -4.63 10.91
N THR A 103 4.92 -4.57 10.07
CA THR A 103 5.02 -3.98 8.72
C THR A 103 5.47 -2.51 8.70
N PRO A 104 4.92 -1.61 9.51
CA PRO A 104 5.45 -0.25 9.59
C PRO A 104 6.86 -0.18 10.19
N LEU A 105 7.19 -1.04 11.17
CA LEU A 105 8.54 -1.15 11.72
C LEU A 105 9.55 -1.59 10.66
N GLU A 106 9.21 -2.60 9.87
CA GLU A 106 10.04 -3.15 8.81
C GLU A 106 10.29 -2.10 7.71
N SER A 107 9.26 -1.37 7.28
CA SER A 107 9.42 -0.28 6.31
C SER A 107 10.40 0.77 6.80
N VAL A 108 10.30 1.19 8.05
CA VAL A 108 11.24 2.16 8.66
C VAL A 108 12.64 1.58 8.74
N ALA A 109 12.79 0.29 9.08
CA ALA A 109 14.10 -0.38 9.11
C ALA A 109 14.78 -0.40 7.74
N PHE A 110 14.00 -0.40 6.66
CA PHE A 110 14.46 -0.27 5.28
C PHE A 110 14.55 1.19 4.79
N HIS A 111 14.45 2.16 5.69
CA HIS A 111 14.52 3.59 5.36
C HIS A 111 13.36 4.09 4.48
N VAL A 112 12.23 3.39 4.46
CA VAL A 112 11.02 3.85 3.77
C VAL A 112 10.18 4.67 4.75
N PRO A 113 9.95 5.96 4.51
CA PRO A 113 9.08 6.79 5.33
C PRO A 113 7.70 6.16 5.46
N THR A 114 7.10 6.23 6.64
CA THR A 114 5.93 5.40 6.94
C THR A 114 4.84 6.20 7.64
N ILE A 115 3.59 5.98 7.23
CA ILE A 115 2.40 6.46 7.93
C ILE A 115 1.76 5.28 8.66
N THR A 116 1.51 5.43 9.97
CA THR A 116 0.81 4.45 10.79
C THR A 116 -0.13 5.15 11.77
N THR A 117 -0.82 4.41 12.63
CA THR A 117 -1.77 4.94 13.60
C THR A 117 -1.35 4.62 15.03
N ASP A 118 -1.93 5.33 15.99
CA ASP A 118 -1.77 5.06 17.42
C ASP A 118 -2.62 3.86 17.93
N LEU A 119 -3.36 3.20 17.04
CA LEU A 119 -3.99 1.89 17.32
C LEU A 119 -3.07 0.70 17.03
N ALA A 120 -1.86 0.97 16.53
CA ALA A 120 -0.77 0.00 16.44
C ALA A 120 0.24 0.23 17.59
N GLY A 121 0.70 -0.83 18.24
CA GLY A 121 1.68 -0.75 19.34
C GLY A 121 2.97 -0.04 18.93
N PHE A 122 3.44 -0.27 17.68
CA PHE A 122 4.58 0.45 17.11
C PHE A 122 4.36 1.97 17.06
N GLY A 123 3.18 2.42 16.63
CA GLY A 123 2.85 3.85 16.60
C GLY A 123 2.84 4.47 18.00
N LEU A 124 2.26 3.79 18.98
CA LEU A 124 2.31 4.22 20.39
C LEU A 124 3.73 4.31 20.91
N TRP A 125 4.56 3.31 20.61
CA TRP A 125 5.96 3.29 21.01
C TRP A 125 6.73 4.47 20.40
N VAL A 126 6.58 4.74 19.10
CA VAL A 126 7.23 5.87 18.42
C VAL A 126 6.83 7.20 19.08
N ASN A 127 5.54 7.41 19.34
CA ASN A 127 5.06 8.61 20.04
C ASN A 127 5.68 8.77 21.43
N SER A 128 5.85 7.66 22.15
CA SER A 128 6.49 7.69 23.49
C SER A 128 7.94 8.14 23.44
N LEU A 129 8.68 7.75 22.39
CA LEU A 129 10.08 8.17 22.20
C LEU A 129 10.19 9.66 21.85
N LYS A 130 9.24 10.18 21.11
CA LYS A 130 9.23 11.59 20.67
C LYS A 130 8.64 12.54 21.70
N GLY A 131 7.88 12.03 22.67
CA GLY A 131 7.12 12.84 23.63
C GLY A 131 5.98 13.66 22.99
N ARG A 132 5.62 13.35 21.74
CA ARG A 132 4.58 13.97 20.93
C ARG A 132 4.16 13.03 19.80
N TYR A 133 3.10 13.36 19.08
CA TYR A 133 2.81 12.68 17.83
C TYR A 133 3.98 12.86 16.85
N SER A 134 4.44 11.75 16.28
CA SER A 134 5.54 11.73 15.34
C SER A 134 5.10 12.22 13.97
N GLU A 135 5.95 12.95 13.29
CA GLU A 135 5.73 13.53 11.97
C GLU A 135 6.57 12.83 10.91
N LEU A 136 6.20 12.94 9.63
CA LEU A 136 6.89 12.27 8.52
C LEU A 136 8.38 12.64 8.45
N LYS A 137 8.75 13.86 8.80
CA LYS A 137 10.14 14.30 8.94
C LYS A 137 10.99 13.53 9.97
N ASP A 138 10.29 12.81 10.86
CA ASP A 138 10.93 11.89 11.83
C ASP A 138 11.10 10.47 11.25
N GLY A 139 10.71 10.26 9.98
CA GLY A 139 10.66 8.97 9.29
C GLY A 139 9.35 8.19 9.50
N VAL A 140 8.54 8.58 10.48
CA VAL A 140 7.24 7.96 10.77
C VAL A 140 6.22 9.03 11.10
N LYS A 141 5.12 9.06 10.37
CA LYS A 141 3.92 9.82 10.74
C LYS A 141 2.99 8.92 11.52
N VAL A 142 2.72 9.26 12.78
CA VAL A 142 1.70 8.56 13.59
C VAL A 142 0.44 9.40 13.62
N ILE A 143 -0.69 8.80 13.21
CA ILE A 143 -1.99 9.47 13.16
C ILE A 143 -2.85 8.97 14.32
N HIS A 144 -3.51 9.89 15.00
CA HIS A 144 -4.53 9.54 15.98
C HIS A 144 -5.74 8.94 15.29
N ARG A 145 -6.12 7.71 15.66
CA ARG A 145 -7.30 7.03 15.13
C ARG A 145 -8.23 6.56 16.24
N SER A 146 -9.52 6.70 16.00
CA SER A 146 -10.58 6.23 16.88
C SER A 146 -11.75 5.71 16.05
N ASP A 147 -12.79 5.19 16.71
CA ASP A 147 -14.01 4.72 16.04
C ASP A 147 -14.80 5.83 15.35
N TYR A 148 -14.51 7.08 15.66
CA TYR A 148 -15.34 8.23 15.29
C TYR A 148 -14.68 9.24 14.36
N ASN A 149 -13.37 9.09 14.05
CA ASN A 149 -12.62 10.08 13.27
C ASN A 149 -12.14 9.58 11.91
N TYR A 150 -12.86 8.65 11.29
CA TYR A 150 -12.48 8.04 10.01
C TYR A 150 -12.17 9.07 8.92
N SER A 151 -13.04 10.07 8.72
CA SER A 151 -12.85 11.10 7.69
C SER A 151 -11.63 11.98 7.96
N GLU A 152 -11.41 12.34 9.23
CA GLU A 152 -10.24 13.11 9.65
C GLU A 152 -8.94 12.33 9.37
N VAL A 153 -8.90 11.04 9.69
CA VAL A 153 -7.75 10.16 9.39
C VAL A 153 -7.48 10.11 7.90
N ALA A 154 -8.51 9.96 7.07
CA ALA A 154 -8.38 9.94 5.63
C ALA A 154 -7.82 11.27 5.08
N ASP A 155 -8.30 12.41 5.60
CA ASP A 155 -7.79 13.73 5.22
C ASP A 155 -6.32 13.91 5.65
N VAL A 156 -5.95 13.50 6.84
CA VAL A 156 -4.56 13.57 7.31
C VAL A 156 -3.64 12.70 6.43
N ILE A 157 -4.06 11.50 6.05
CA ILE A 157 -3.30 10.65 5.13
C ILE A 157 -3.12 11.35 3.78
N LYS A 158 -4.22 11.85 3.19
CA LYS A 158 -4.20 12.57 1.91
C LYS A 158 -3.24 13.77 1.94
N ASP A 159 -3.34 14.59 2.98
CA ASP A 159 -2.53 15.80 3.12
C ASP A 159 -1.05 15.44 3.32
N THR A 160 -0.75 14.40 4.10
CA THR A 160 0.62 13.89 4.30
C THR A 160 1.22 13.36 3.00
N ILE A 161 0.46 12.60 2.20
CA ILE A 161 0.91 12.12 0.88
C ILE A 161 1.16 13.30 -0.07
N SER A 162 0.28 14.31 -0.04
CA SER A 162 0.43 15.51 -0.87
C SER A 162 1.66 16.32 -0.49
N GLU A 163 1.92 16.48 0.81
CA GLU A 163 3.13 17.12 1.31
C GLU A 163 4.38 16.35 0.88
N PHE A 164 4.39 15.03 1.07
CA PHE A 164 5.49 14.16 0.68
C PHE A 164 5.80 14.24 -0.81
N SER A 165 4.78 14.20 -1.67
CA SER A 165 4.94 14.28 -3.13
C SER A 165 5.45 15.64 -3.62
N GLY A 166 5.35 16.68 -2.81
CA GLY A 166 5.89 18.01 -3.08
C GLY A 166 7.33 18.22 -2.63
N LEU A 167 7.94 17.25 -1.94
CA LEU A 167 9.33 17.35 -1.51
C LEU A 167 10.29 17.22 -2.69
N PRO A 168 11.43 17.94 -2.69
CA PRO A 168 12.48 17.75 -3.70
C PRO A 168 13.02 16.30 -3.66
N GLU A 169 13.33 15.74 -4.84
CA GLU A 169 13.82 14.35 -4.97
C GLU A 169 15.01 14.01 -4.04
N ASN A 170 15.85 15.00 -3.70
CA ASN A 170 17.00 14.79 -2.82
C ASN A 170 16.66 14.65 -1.33
N THR A 171 15.42 14.89 -0.95
CA THR A 171 14.94 14.77 0.44
C THR A 171 14.26 13.42 0.70
N ASN A 172 13.99 12.66 -0.35
CA ASN A 172 13.28 11.39 -0.34
C ASN A 172 14.21 10.17 -0.23
N LYS A 173 15.50 10.38 0.03
CA LYS A 173 16.49 9.29 0.20
C LYS A 173 17.10 9.29 1.59
#